data_ceb2d1b22bf85cfe2f7d3c7cf53fc12a
#
_entry.id   ceb2d1b22bf85cfe2f7d3c7cf53fc12a
#
_cell.length_a   1.000
_cell.length_b   1.000
_cell.length_c   1.000
_cell.angle_alpha   90.00
_cell.angle_beta   90.00
_cell.angle_gamma   90.00
#
_symmetry.space_group_name_H-M   'P 1'
#
loop_
_entity.id
_entity.type
_entity.pdbx_description
1 polymer ?
#
loop_
_entity_poly.entity_id
_entity_poly.type
_entity_poly.pdbx_seq_one_letter_code
_entity_poly.pdbx_strand_id
1 'polypeptide(L)'
;LRGLFEFIQWVDYCYGTDYEDRRFDEAKIPTERVVVDTKKIKEQESLLGEKDAEIEALRKEIEAMSVQLTAAREQHKQERTFAADDPSEFETRKRYIDIDMKLAGWQFTGPDADVQTEYPVEGMAGVVGQAGYVDYVLFGKDGLPLAVVEAKRTSKDPNIGRKQAVLYADCLERKFGRRPMMFTTNGFETYFWDDQSGPQREVSGIFSKDDLQKLMNRRTERLELLSIPVDDKITDRYYQKEAIRAVCERIEQGFRKHLLVMATGTGKTRTASSLTDVLSRGKYVTNILFLADRTALVKQARDDFKNYLPDMSLCNLCTNKDDRSARIVFSTYP
;
A
#
# COMPACT_ATOMS: atom_id res chain seq x y z
N LEU A 1 31.76 26.80 -12.30
CA LEU A 1 31.08 28.09 -12.61
C LEU A 1 31.42 28.57 -14.02
N ARG A 2 32.69 28.55 -14.41
CA ARG A 2 33.10 29.00 -15.76
C ARG A 2 32.40 28.20 -16.87
N GLY A 3 32.38 26.88 -16.79
CA GLY A 3 31.67 26.04 -17.78
C GLY A 3 30.17 26.28 -17.83
N LEU A 4 29.55 26.60 -16.69
CA LEU A 4 28.13 26.97 -16.64
C LEU A 4 27.88 28.31 -17.29
N PHE A 5 28.78 29.28 -17.11
CA PHE A 5 28.71 30.60 -17.75
C PHE A 5 28.85 30.47 -19.28
N GLU A 6 29.81 29.67 -19.75
CA GLU A 6 30.03 29.41 -21.17
C GLU A 6 28.81 28.70 -21.81
N PHE A 7 28.20 27.76 -21.07
CA PHE A 7 26.97 27.10 -21.50
C PHE A 7 25.78 28.08 -21.58
N ILE A 8 25.61 28.96 -20.62
CA ILE A 8 24.53 29.97 -20.62
C ILE A 8 24.76 30.97 -21.79
N GLN A 9 25.98 31.40 -22.01
CA GLN A 9 26.32 32.27 -23.16
C GLN A 9 26.03 31.59 -24.50
N TRP A 10 26.36 30.30 -24.62
CA TRP A 10 26.04 29.52 -25.82
C TRP A 10 24.52 29.41 -26.05
N VAL A 11 23.74 29.19 -25.01
CA VAL A 11 22.26 29.17 -25.08
C VAL A 11 21.71 30.52 -25.48
N ASP A 12 22.25 31.61 -24.91
CA ASP A 12 21.86 32.98 -25.25
C ASP A 12 22.21 33.34 -26.71
N TYR A 13 23.35 32.88 -27.18
CA TYR A 13 23.76 33.01 -28.59
C TYR A 13 22.81 32.25 -29.53
N CYS A 14 22.39 31.05 -29.15
CA CYS A 14 21.55 30.21 -30.02
C CYS A 14 20.07 30.62 -30.02
N TYR A 15 19.56 31.15 -28.91
CA TYR A 15 18.12 31.33 -28.68
C TYR A 15 17.74 32.72 -28.16
N GLY A 16 18.71 33.55 -27.77
CA GLY A 16 18.46 34.90 -27.26
C GLY A 16 18.15 35.88 -28.41
N THR A 17 17.39 36.92 -28.10
CA THR A 17 17.05 38.00 -29.05
C THR A 17 18.08 39.13 -29.11
N ASP A 18 18.87 39.30 -28.03
CA ASP A 18 19.87 40.37 -27.90
C ASP A 18 21.15 39.80 -27.27
N TYR A 19 21.91 39.03 -28.08
CA TYR A 19 23.17 38.45 -27.62
C TYR A 19 24.27 39.49 -27.45
N GLU A 20 24.85 39.54 -26.24
CA GLU A 20 26.07 40.30 -25.92
C GLU A 20 27.19 39.32 -25.53
N ASP A 21 28.34 39.43 -26.17
CA ASP A 21 29.53 38.65 -25.81
C ASP A 21 30.10 39.17 -24.47
N ARG A 22 29.81 38.45 -23.41
CA ARG A 22 30.27 38.77 -22.03
C ARG A 22 31.44 37.86 -21.66
N ARG A 23 32.45 38.42 -21.02
CA ARG A 23 33.57 37.64 -20.50
C ARG A 23 33.28 37.20 -19.08
N PHE A 24 33.67 35.98 -18.76
CA PHE A 24 33.59 35.46 -17.41
C PHE A 24 34.53 36.25 -16.48
N ASP A 25 33.98 36.91 -15.48
CA ASP A 25 34.69 37.71 -14.52
C ASP A 25 34.78 36.95 -13.17
N GLU A 26 35.95 36.38 -12.89
CA GLU A 26 36.21 35.63 -11.68
C GLU A 26 36.12 36.52 -10.39
N ALA A 27 36.32 37.86 -10.52
CA ALA A 27 36.25 38.79 -9.41
C ALA A 27 34.79 38.99 -8.91
N LYS A 28 33.79 38.65 -9.72
CA LYS A 28 32.37 38.74 -9.37
C LYS A 28 31.84 37.48 -8.70
N ILE A 29 32.65 36.46 -8.51
CA ILE A 29 32.25 35.27 -7.77
C ILE A 29 32.19 35.68 -6.28
N PRO A 30 31.01 35.52 -5.62
CA PRO A 30 30.91 35.80 -4.20
C PRO A 30 31.88 34.92 -3.41
N THR A 31 32.83 35.49 -2.75
CA THR A 31 33.74 34.81 -1.81
C THR A 31 33.13 34.70 -0.43
N GLU A 32 31.85 34.43 -0.32
CA GLU A 32 31.30 34.03 0.96
C GLU A 32 31.88 32.65 1.30
N ARG A 33 32.92 32.69 2.12
CA ARG A 33 33.28 31.51 2.92
C ARG A 33 32.15 31.30 3.89
N VAL A 34 31.24 30.36 3.53
CA VAL A 34 30.39 29.74 4.51
C VAL A 34 31.35 29.12 5.52
N VAL A 35 31.49 29.72 6.66
CA VAL A 35 32.19 29.12 7.82
C VAL A 35 31.30 27.98 8.26
N VAL A 36 31.45 26.85 7.60
CA VAL A 36 30.80 25.62 7.97
C VAL A 36 31.45 25.21 9.28
N ASP A 37 30.68 25.27 10.35
CA ASP A 37 31.10 24.81 11.68
C ASP A 37 31.29 23.28 11.61
N THR A 38 32.49 22.87 11.21
CA THR A 38 32.85 21.47 10.98
C THR A 38 32.72 20.62 12.27
N LYS A 39 32.70 21.23 13.45
CA LYS A 39 32.40 20.55 14.71
C LYS A 39 30.93 20.18 14.80
N LYS A 40 30.02 21.10 14.50
CA LYS A 40 28.58 20.85 14.56
C LYS A 40 28.14 19.82 13.51
N ILE A 41 28.76 19.82 12.31
CA ILE A 41 28.49 18.81 11.30
C ILE A 41 28.94 17.45 11.78
N LYS A 42 30.13 17.29 12.33
CA LYS A 42 30.61 16.01 12.88
C LYS A 42 29.76 15.51 14.03
N GLU A 43 29.30 16.39 14.91
CA GLU A 43 28.38 16.03 16.00
C GLU A 43 27.03 15.57 15.45
N GLN A 44 26.50 16.24 14.43
CA GLN A 44 25.25 15.84 13.77
C GLN A 44 25.40 14.52 12.99
N GLU A 45 26.53 14.31 12.31
CA GLU A 45 26.84 13.05 11.62
C GLU A 45 26.98 11.88 12.60
N SER A 46 27.61 12.09 13.77
CA SER A 46 27.70 11.07 14.82
C SER A 46 26.33 10.72 15.39
N LEU A 47 25.49 11.73 15.66
CA LEU A 47 24.12 11.53 16.17
C LEU A 47 23.22 10.83 15.14
N LEU A 48 23.37 11.13 13.86
CA LEU A 48 22.69 10.44 12.77
C LEU A 48 23.12 8.97 12.69
N GLY A 49 24.42 8.69 12.78
CA GLY A 49 24.94 7.32 12.77
C GLY A 49 24.45 6.47 13.95
N GLU A 50 24.33 7.07 15.16
CA GLU A 50 23.76 6.38 16.32
C GLU A 50 22.27 6.08 16.14
N LYS A 51 21.52 7.02 15.58
CA LYS A 51 20.09 6.83 15.27
C LYS A 51 19.86 5.81 14.16
N ASP A 52 20.70 5.80 13.14
CA ASP A 52 20.62 4.80 12.07
C ASP A 52 20.91 3.39 12.59
N ALA A 53 21.87 3.25 13.51
CA ALA A 53 22.16 1.97 14.17
C ALA A 53 20.99 1.50 15.05
N GLU A 54 20.35 2.41 15.78
CA GLU A 54 19.17 2.13 16.60
C GLU A 54 17.97 1.70 15.73
N ILE A 55 17.73 2.40 14.62
CA ILE A 55 16.69 2.04 13.64
C ILE A 55 16.96 0.67 13.03
N GLU A 56 18.19 0.35 12.71
CA GLU A 56 18.54 -0.96 12.14
C GLU A 56 18.40 -2.09 13.17
N ALA A 57 18.73 -1.85 14.42
CA ALA A 57 18.51 -2.79 15.51
C ALA A 57 17.03 -3.08 15.73
N LEU A 58 16.19 -2.03 15.77
CA LEU A 58 14.74 -2.14 15.89
C LEU A 58 14.11 -2.86 14.69
N ARG A 59 14.60 -2.61 13.48
CA ARG A 59 14.14 -3.33 12.28
C ARG A 59 14.43 -4.83 12.34
N LYS A 60 15.62 -5.22 12.81
CA LYS A 60 15.98 -6.63 12.99
C LYS A 60 15.11 -7.31 14.06
N GLU A 61 14.79 -6.61 15.12
CA GLU A 61 13.91 -7.13 16.18
C GLU A 61 12.48 -7.31 15.65
N ILE A 62 11.96 -6.34 14.91
CA ILE A 62 10.65 -6.43 14.24
C ILE A 62 10.61 -7.59 13.24
N GLU A 63 11.66 -7.77 12.45
CA GLU A 63 11.75 -8.85 11.47
C GLU A 63 11.81 -10.23 12.18
N ALA A 64 12.56 -10.35 13.26
CA ALA A 64 12.63 -11.59 14.05
C ALA A 64 11.25 -11.93 14.68
N MET A 65 10.57 -10.95 15.24
CA MET A 65 9.21 -11.15 15.79
C MET A 65 8.20 -11.50 14.70
N SER A 66 8.28 -10.87 13.53
CA SER A 66 7.42 -11.17 12.38
C SER A 66 7.62 -12.60 11.87
N VAL A 67 8.87 -13.06 11.79
CA VAL A 67 9.19 -14.44 11.39
C VAL A 67 8.64 -15.44 12.40
N GLN A 68 8.79 -15.19 13.70
CA GLN A 68 8.26 -16.06 14.75
C GLN A 68 6.72 -16.13 14.70
N LEU A 69 6.04 -15.01 14.52
CA LEU A 69 4.58 -14.94 14.37
C LEU A 69 4.11 -15.70 13.12
N THR A 70 4.82 -15.55 12.01
CA THR A 70 4.48 -16.23 10.75
C THR A 70 4.67 -17.73 10.88
N ALA A 71 5.78 -18.18 11.49
CA ALA A 71 6.04 -19.60 11.75
C ALA A 71 4.99 -20.21 12.68
N ALA A 72 4.62 -19.51 13.76
CA ALA A 72 3.56 -19.94 14.68
C ALA A 72 2.19 -20.04 13.98
N ARG A 73 1.88 -19.09 13.08
CA ARG A 73 0.66 -19.12 12.27
C ARG A 73 0.62 -20.32 11.31
N GLU A 74 1.73 -20.60 10.62
CA GLU A 74 1.81 -21.74 9.70
C GLU A 74 1.73 -23.08 10.43
N GLN A 75 2.39 -23.21 11.57
CA GLN A 75 2.35 -24.42 12.38
C GLN A 75 0.92 -24.68 12.91
N HIS A 76 0.23 -23.66 13.38
CA HIS A 76 -1.14 -23.74 13.85
C HIS A 76 -2.15 -24.07 12.74
N LYS A 77 -1.86 -23.60 11.51
CA LYS A 77 -2.66 -23.90 10.32
C LYS A 77 -2.56 -25.39 9.91
N GLN A 78 -1.40 -26.02 10.15
CA GLN A 78 -1.16 -27.42 9.85
C GLN A 78 -1.68 -28.38 10.92
N GLU A 79 -1.60 -27.99 12.20
CA GLU A 79 -1.90 -28.89 13.30
C GLU A 79 -3.37 -28.91 13.73
N ARG A 80 -4.27 -28.07 13.29
CA ARG A 80 -5.74 -27.97 13.65
C ARG A 80 -6.22 -28.77 14.88
N THR A 81 -5.30 -29.28 15.66
CA THR A 81 -5.51 -29.97 16.93
C THR A 81 -5.23 -28.98 18.04
N PHE A 82 -6.32 -28.41 18.56
CA PHE A 82 -6.24 -27.52 19.71
C PHE A 82 -5.80 -28.34 20.92
N ALA A 83 -4.54 -28.16 21.34
CA ALA A 83 -4.05 -28.64 22.63
C ALA A 83 -4.88 -27.99 23.75
N ALA A 84 -4.79 -28.56 24.96
CA ALA A 84 -5.57 -28.19 26.16
C ALA A 84 -5.45 -26.70 26.59
N ASP A 85 -4.75 -25.88 25.86
CA ASP A 85 -4.50 -24.44 26.11
C ASP A 85 -5.22 -23.60 25.08
N ASP A 86 -6.56 -23.64 25.02
CA ASP A 86 -7.38 -22.71 24.24
C ASP A 86 -7.50 -21.39 25.02
N PRO A 87 -6.69 -20.35 24.65
CA PRO A 87 -6.71 -19.09 25.39
C PRO A 87 -8.08 -18.43 25.25
N SER A 88 -8.52 -17.77 26.32
CA SER A 88 -9.72 -16.95 26.26
C SER A 88 -9.62 -15.90 25.17
N GLU A 89 -10.76 -15.37 24.72
CA GLU A 89 -10.79 -14.31 23.71
C GLU A 89 -9.95 -13.09 24.12
N PHE A 90 -9.95 -12.76 25.41
CA PHE A 90 -9.12 -11.70 25.99
C PHE A 90 -7.62 -12.01 25.89
N GLU A 91 -7.20 -13.25 26.18
CA GLU A 91 -5.80 -13.68 26.07
C GLU A 91 -5.36 -13.74 24.61
N THR A 92 -6.24 -14.17 23.70
CA THR A 92 -5.99 -14.15 22.24
C THR A 92 -5.74 -12.72 21.76
N ARG A 93 -6.54 -11.76 22.22
CA ARG A 93 -6.33 -10.35 21.90
C ARG A 93 -4.95 -9.89 22.36
N LYS A 94 -4.60 -10.08 23.62
CA LYS A 94 -3.31 -9.62 24.18
C LYS A 94 -2.09 -10.31 23.60
N ARG A 95 -2.15 -11.61 23.39
CA ARG A 95 -1.00 -12.42 22.98
C ARG A 95 -0.68 -12.31 21.49
N TYR A 96 -1.69 -12.07 20.66
CA TYR A 96 -1.55 -12.15 19.21
C TYR A 96 -2.01 -10.86 18.51
N ILE A 97 -3.24 -10.43 18.75
CA ILE A 97 -3.86 -9.33 17.97
C ILE A 97 -3.25 -7.98 18.34
N ASP A 98 -3.05 -7.69 19.62
CA ASP A 98 -2.43 -6.43 20.07
C ASP A 98 -0.99 -6.30 19.56
N ILE A 99 -0.25 -7.43 19.53
CA ILE A 99 1.12 -7.46 19.02
C ILE A 99 1.13 -7.19 17.51
N ASP A 100 0.25 -7.85 16.77
CA ASP A 100 0.13 -7.67 15.31
C ASP A 100 -0.19 -6.21 14.96
N MET A 101 -1.13 -5.59 15.67
CA MET A 101 -1.47 -4.18 15.49
C MET A 101 -0.31 -3.24 15.85
N LYS A 102 0.41 -3.50 16.93
CA LYS A 102 1.62 -2.71 17.30
C LYS A 102 2.71 -2.82 16.24
N LEU A 103 2.93 -4.01 15.67
CA LEU A 103 3.86 -4.22 14.56
C LEU A 103 3.42 -3.48 13.29
N ALA A 104 2.11 -3.33 13.07
CA ALA A 104 1.55 -2.53 11.99
C ALA A 104 1.60 -1.00 12.27
N GLY A 105 2.12 -0.59 13.44
CA GLY A 105 2.32 0.81 13.82
C GLY A 105 1.14 1.46 14.54
N TRP A 106 0.15 0.68 15.02
CA TRP A 106 -0.99 1.19 15.78
C TRP A 106 -0.62 1.49 17.23
N GLN A 107 -1.14 2.61 17.76
CA GLN A 107 -0.87 3.08 19.10
C GLN A 107 -2.11 2.95 19.99
N PHE A 108 -1.96 2.22 21.10
CA PHE A 108 -3.06 1.95 22.03
C PHE A 108 -3.16 2.99 23.16
N THR A 109 -2.07 3.69 23.45
CA THR A 109 -1.95 4.62 24.58
C THR A 109 -1.16 5.86 24.19
N GLY A 110 -1.33 6.94 24.95
CA GLY A 110 -0.63 8.20 24.73
C GLY A 110 -1.47 9.23 23.99
N PRO A 111 -0.90 10.42 23.71
CA PRO A 111 -1.62 11.51 23.04
C PRO A 111 -1.98 11.20 21.59
N ASP A 112 -1.24 10.27 20.95
CA ASP A 112 -1.45 9.85 19.57
C ASP A 112 -2.17 8.49 19.46
N ALA A 113 -2.84 8.04 20.56
CA ALA A 113 -3.58 6.80 20.56
C ALA A 113 -4.66 6.80 19.47
N ASP A 114 -4.60 5.78 18.61
CA ASP A 114 -5.47 5.63 17.44
C ASP A 114 -6.26 4.31 17.45
N VAL A 115 -6.10 3.54 18.52
CA VAL A 115 -6.86 2.33 18.78
C VAL A 115 -7.73 2.53 20.02
N GLN A 116 -9.03 2.29 19.88
CA GLN A 116 -9.93 2.22 21.02
C GLN A 116 -10.44 0.79 21.15
N THR A 117 -10.30 0.23 22.35
CA THR A 117 -10.75 -1.13 22.68
C THR A 117 -12.12 -1.09 23.35
N GLU A 118 -12.93 -2.13 23.14
CA GLU A 118 -14.25 -2.27 23.74
C GLU A 118 -15.10 -1.01 23.53
N TYR A 119 -15.10 -0.52 22.28
CA TYR A 119 -15.78 0.71 21.94
C TYR A 119 -17.30 0.53 21.96
N PRO A 120 -18.05 1.32 22.77
CA PRO A 120 -19.48 1.18 22.86
C PRO A 120 -20.19 1.70 21.59
N VAL A 121 -21.12 0.90 21.09
CA VAL A 121 -22.00 1.26 19.96
C VAL A 121 -23.45 1.02 20.33
N GLU A 122 -24.34 1.84 19.80
CA GLU A 122 -25.77 1.78 20.03
C GLU A 122 -26.53 1.66 18.68
N GLY A 123 -27.77 1.21 18.78
CA GLY A 123 -28.64 1.08 17.62
C GLY A 123 -28.34 -0.15 16.74
N MET A 124 -27.83 -1.24 17.32
CA MET A 124 -27.61 -2.50 16.60
C MET A 124 -28.94 -3.15 16.21
N ALA A 125 -29.19 -3.26 14.91
CA ALA A 125 -30.41 -3.87 14.41
C ALA A 125 -30.50 -5.36 14.78
N GLY A 126 -31.63 -5.80 15.37
CA GLY A 126 -31.88 -7.20 15.70
C GLY A 126 -31.18 -7.71 16.96
N VAL A 127 -30.55 -6.84 17.75
CA VAL A 127 -29.88 -7.18 19.02
C VAL A 127 -30.75 -6.69 20.19
N VAL A 128 -30.94 -7.55 21.20
CA VAL A 128 -31.66 -7.19 22.41
C VAL A 128 -30.87 -6.10 23.15
N GLY A 129 -31.53 -4.98 23.49
CA GLY A 129 -30.88 -3.82 24.09
C GLY A 129 -30.20 -2.88 23.10
N GLN A 130 -30.10 -3.24 21.83
CA GLN A 130 -29.53 -2.43 20.74
C GLN A 130 -28.13 -1.83 21.00
N ALA A 131 -27.38 -2.35 21.93
CA ALA A 131 -26.03 -1.92 22.30
C ALA A 131 -25.03 -3.07 22.16
N GLY A 132 -23.79 -2.73 21.88
CA GLY A 132 -22.68 -3.67 21.78
C GLY A 132 -21.34 -2.98 22.01
N TYR A 133 -20.29 -3.79 22.09
CA TYR A 133 -18.92 -3.32 22.23
C TYR A 133 -18.08 -3.88 21.10
N VAL A 134 -17.45 -2.98 20.36
CA VAL A 134 -16.51 -3.35 19.29
C VAL A 134 -15.18 -3.68 19.93
N ASP A 135 -14.60 -4.83 19.65
CA ASP A 135 -13.33 -5.22 20.24
C ASP A 135 -12.24 -4.18 20.01
N TYR A 136 -12.11 -3.68 18.76
CA TYR A 136 -11.23 -2.57 18.44
C TYR A 136 -11.82 -1.67 17.34
N VAL A 137 -11.70 -0.36 17.53
CA VAL A 137 -11.93 0.66 16.50
C VAL A 137 -10.61 1.36 16.21
N LEU A 138 -10.22 1.35 14.93
CA LEU A 138 -8.99 1.95 14.44
C LEU A 138 -9.31 3.31 13.81
N PHE A 139 -8.71 4.37 14.34
CA PHE A 139 -8.99 5.74 13.92
C PHE A 139 -7.90 6.32 13.02
N GLY A 140 -8.30 7.12 12.05
CA GLY A 140 -7.42 7.92 11.22
C GLY A 140 -6.90 9.18 11.91
N LYS A 141 -5.95 9.87 11.27
CA LYS A 141 -5.44 11.18 11.75
C LYS A 141 -6.53 12.26 11.80
N ASP A 142 -7.62 12.08 11.08
CA ASP A 142 -8.80 12.93 11.04
C ASP A 142 -9.80 12.66 12.18
N GLY A 143 -9.49 11.71 13.08
CA GLY A 143 -10.36 11.30 14.18
C GLY A 143 -11.57 10.48 13.75
N LEU A 144 -11.67 10.08 12.48
CA LEU A 144 -12.76 9.25 11.97
C LEU A 144 -12.33 7.77 11.91
N PRO A 145 -13.28 6.82 12.09
CA PRO A 145 -12.96 5.40 12.07
C PRO A 145 -12.50 4.95 10.67
N LEU A 146 -11.37 4.26 10.59
CA LEU A 146 -10.85 3.60 9.40
C LEU A 146 -11.31 2.15 9.32
N ALA A 147 -11.26 1.44 10.45
CA ALA A 147 -11.65 0.04 10.51
C ALA A 147 -12.18 -0.37 11.87
N VAL A 148 -12.98 -1.44 11.88
CA VAL A 148 -13.33 -2.24 13.06
C VAL A 148 -12.61 -3.57 12.99
N VAL A 149 -12.21 -4.09 14.15
CA VAL A 149 -11.64 -5.44 14.27
C VAL A 149 -12.49 -6.21 15.26
N GLU A 150 -13.03 -7.33 14.81
CA GLU A 150 -13.75 -8.29 15.63
C GLU A 150 -12.83 -9.47 15.90
N ALA A 151 -12.55 -9.71 17.17
CA ALA A 151 -11.68 -10.77 17.63
C ALA A 151 -12.48 -12.03 17.99
N LYS A 152 -11.91 -13.19 17.75
CA LYS A 152 -12.43 -14.47 18.21
C LYS A 152 -11.32 -15.28 18.89
N ARG A 153 -11.70 -16.27 19.70
CA ARG A 153 -10.73 -17.21 20.28
C ARG A 153 -9.95 -17.92 19.19
N THR A 154 -8.72 -18.30 19.48
CA THR A 154 -7.84 -19.03 18.55
C THR A 154 -8.48 -20.30 17.97
N SER A 155 -9.31 -20.99 18.75
CA SER A 155 -10.04 -22.21 18.37
C SER A 155 -11.26 -21.96 17.47
N LYS A 156 -11.67 -20.71 17.27
CA LYS A 156 -12.88 -20.37 16.51
C LYS A 156 -12.56 -19.85 15.12
N ASP A 157 -13.45 -20.17 14.17
CA ASP A 157 -13.40 -19.57 12.84
C ASP A 157 -13.68 -18.04 12.94
N PRO A 158 -12.77 -17.18 12.50
CA PRO A 158 -12.97 -15.73 12.50
C PRO A 158 -14.24 -15.28 11.76
N ASN A 159 -14.68 -16.05 10.76
CA ASN A 159 -15.87 -15.73 9.98
C ASN A 159 -17.18 -15.71 10.79
N ILE A 160 -17.20 -16.33 11.97
CA ILE A 160 -18.34 -16.25 12.90
C ILE A 160 -18.60 -14.79 13.31
N GLY A 161 -17.55 -13.97 13.46
CA GLY A 161 -17.64 -12.54 13.79
C GLY A 161 -18.12 -11.64 12.64
N ARG A 162 -18.24 -12.16 11.41
CA ARG A 162 -18.54 -11.34 10.24
C ARG A 162 -19.82 -10.52 10.36
N LYS A 163 -20.92 -11.14 10.78
CA LYS A 163 -22.21 -10.44 10.95
C LYS A 163 -22.12 -9.33 12.00
N GLN A 164 -21.38 -9.59 13.06
CA GLN A 164 -21.16 -8.66 14.16
C GLN A 164 -20.33 -7.46 13.69
N ALA A 165 -19.25 -7.69 12.94
CA ALA A 165 -18.43 -6.63 12.35
C ALA A 165 -19.23 -5.71 11.42
N VAL A 166 -20.18 -6.26 10.64
CA VAL A 166 -21.09 -5.46 9.79
C VAL A 166 -21.99 -4.57 10.63
N LEU A 167 -22.63 -5.13 11.66
CA LEU A 167 -23.51 -4.35 12.54
C LEU A 167 -22.74 -3.22 13.25
N TYR A 168 -21.51 -3.46 13.64
CA TYR A 168 -20.63 -2.43 14.20
C TYR A 168 -20.27 -1.36 13.18
N ALA A 169 -19.94 -1.76 11.94
CA ALA A 169 -19.69 -0.82 10.86
C ALA A 169 -20.91 0.06 10.57
N ASP A 170 -22.13 -0.51 10.57
CA ASP A 170 -23.38 0.23 10.40
C ASP A 170 -23.61 1.26 11.53
N CYS A 171 -23.29 0.90 12.78
CA CYS A 171 -23.42 1.80 13.92
C CYS A 171 -22.42 2.97 13.84
N LEU A 172 -21.17 2.67 13.49
CA LEU A 172 -20.12 3.69 13.37
C LEU A 172 -20.35 4.59 12.16
N GLU A 173 -20.84 4.06 11.05
CA GLU A 173 -21.22 4.86 9.89
C GLU A 173 -22.30 5.88 10.23
N ARG A 174 -23.34 5.46 10.95
CA ARG A 174 -24.39 6.39 11.42
C ARG A 174 -23.86 7.46 12.36
N LYS A 175 -22.90 7.10 13.24
CA LYS A 175 -22.32 8.02 14.22
C LYS A 175 -21.33 9.01 13.59
N PHE A 176 -20.49 8.56 12.69
CA PHE A 176 -19.36 9.32 12.16
C PHE A 176 -19.54 9.77 10.71
N GLY A 177 -20.56 9.31 10.01
CA GLY A 177 -20.78 9.59 8.59
C GLY A 177 -19.78 8.89 7.65
N ARG A 178 -18.95 7.97 8.18
CA ARG A 178 -17.97 7.21 7.42
C ARG A 178 -18.03 5.73 7.78
N ARG A 179 -18.28 4.88 6.77
CA ARG A 179 -18.29 3.43 6.95
C ARG A 179 -16.89 2.90 7.12
N PRO A 180 -16.54 2.31 8.28
CA PRO A 180 -15.24 1.71 8.48
C PRO A 180 -15.10 0.41 7.66
N MET A 181 -13.87 0.02 7.35
CA MET A 181 -13.54 -1.31 6.87
C MET A 181 -13.65 -2.31 8.01
N MET A 182 -13.70 -3.59 7.71
CA MET A 182 -13.93 -4.63 8.70
C MET A 182 -12.80 -5.65 8.66
N PHE A 183 -12.33 -6.03 9.85
CA PHE A 183 -11.48 -7.20 10.05
C PHE A 183 -12.17 -8.17 11.00
N THR A 184 -11.99 -9.46 10.73
CA THR A 184 -12.30 -10.53 11.67
C THR A 184 -11.05 -11.37 11.85
N THR A 185 -10.66 -11.67 13.07
CA THR A 185 -9.41 -12.40 13.34
C THR A 185 -9.52 -13.28 14.60
N ASN A 186 -8.77 -14.39 14.59
CA ASN A 186 -8.54 -15.23 15.77
C ASN A 186 -7.05 -15.20 16.22
N GLY A 187 -6.29 -14.21 15.72
CA GLY A 187 -4.86 -14.07 15.96
C GLY A 187 -3.97 -14.86 15.00
N PHE A 188 -4.48 -15.86 14.29
CA PHE A 188 -3.76 -16.69 13.32
C PHE A 188 -4.27 -16.48 11.89
N GLU A 189 -5.58 -16.45 11.74
CA GLU A 189 -6.27 -16.17 10.49
C GLU A 189 -6.91 -14.78 10.60
N THR A 190 -6.69 -13.95 9.61
CA THR A 190 -7.25 -12.60 9.53
C THR A 190 -7.96 -12.43 8.21
N TYR A 191 -9.21 -11.98 8.27
CA TYR A 191 -10.00 -11.65 7.10
C TYR A 191 -10.28 -10.16 7.07
N PHE A 192 -10.12 -9.59 5.91
CA PHE A 192 -10.40 -8.19 5.62
C PHE A 192 -11.62 -8.08 4.71
N TRP A 193 -12.47 -7.11 4.99
CA TRP A 193 -13.62 -6.81 4.18
C TRP A 193 -13.87 -5.30 4.09
N ASP A 194 -13.91 -4.82 2.86
CA ASP A 194 -14.42 -3.52 2.49
C ASP A 194 -15.64 -3.75 1.59
N ASP A 195 -16.85 -3.74 2.17
CA ASP A 195 -18.09 -4.07 1.48
C ASP A 195 -18.49 -3.06 0.41
N GLN A 196 -17.87 -1.87 0.42
CA GLN A 196 -18.01 -0.88 -0.67
C GLN A 196 -17.07 -1.16 -1.86
N SER A 197 -16.05 -2.01 -1.69
CA SER A 197 -15.01 -2.24 -2.69
C SER A 197 -14.93 -3.68 -3.18
N GLY A 198 -15.51 -4.65 -2.48
CA GLY A 198 -15.45 -6.04 -2.88
C GLY A 198 -15.68 -7.05 -1.78
N PRO A 199 -15.56 -8.35 -2.09
CA PRO A 199 -15.82 -9.43 -1.16
C PRO A 199 -14.75 -9.54 -0.09
N GLN A 200 -15.13 -10.18 1.04
CA GLN A 200 -14.21 -10.57 2.10
C GLN A 200 -13.08 -11.46 1.56
N ARG A 201 -11.87 -11.26 2.09
CA ARG A 201 -10.69 -12.04 1.73
C ARG A 201 -9.77 -12.27 2.90
N GLU A 202 -9.04 -13.37 2.90
CA GLU A 202 -7.96 -13.62 3.84
C GLU A 202 -6.79 -12.65 3.56
N VAL A 203 -6.16 -12.15 4.64
CA VAL A 203 -5.00 -11.26 4.61
C VAL A 203 -3.97 -11.73 5.64
N SER A 204 -2.72 -11.32 5.48
CA SER A 204 -1.62 -11.71 6.36
C SER A 204 -1.69 -11.11 7.76
N GLY A 205 -2.45 -10.03 7.96
CA GLY A 205 -2.60 -9.34 9.23
C GLY A 205 -3.40 -8.04 9.09
N ILE A 206 -3.50 -7.28 10.16
CA ILE A 206 -4.20 -5.99 10.19
C ILE A 206 -3.32 -4.95 9.51
N PHE A 207 -3.91 -4.15 8.60
CA PHE A 207 -3.19 -3.17 7.81
C PHE A 207 -2.73 -1.98 8.66
N SER A 208 -1.67 -1.31 8.22
CA SER A 208 -1.21 -0.06 8.81
C SER A 208 -2.24 1.06 8.64
N LYS A 209 -2.13 2.11 9.47
CA LYS A 209 -2.98 3.31 9.38
C LYS A 209 -2.90 3.94 7.98
N ASP A 210 -1.70 4.07 7.45
CA ASP A 210 -1.48 4.67 6.13
C ASP A 210 -2.10 3.84 5.00
N ASP A 211 -2.07 2.52 5.10
CA ASP A 211 -2.69 1.66 4.09
C ASP A 211 -4.22 1.69 4.17
N LEU A 212 -4.79 1.71 5.37
CA LEU A 212 -6.24 1.89 5.54
C LEU A 212 -6.68 3.26 5.06
N GLN A 213 -5.91 4.31 5.33
CA GLN A 213 -6.20 5.66 4.84
C GLN A 213 -6.16 5.71 3.30
N LYS A 214 -5.16 5.09 2.66
CA LYS A 214 -5.11 4.98 1.19
C LYS A 214 -6.33 4.24 0.62
N LEU A 215 -6.75 3.14 1.27
CA LEU A 215 -7.94 2.41 0.86
C LEU A 215 -9.20 3.25 1.02
N MET A 216 -9.31 4.02 2.11
CA MET A 216 -10.42 4.93 2.35
C MET A 216 -10.49 6.03 1.29
N ASN A 217 -9.36 6.68 0.98
CA ASN A 217 -9.28 7.72 -0.04
C ASN A 217 -9.68 7.19 -1.42
N ARG A 218 -9.31 5.94 -1.73
CA ARG A 218 -9.71 5.30 -3.01
C ARG A 218 -11.21 5.18 -3.18
N ARG A 219 -12.00 5.07 -2.11
CA ARG A 219 -13.47 5.01 -2.22
C ARG A 219 -14.05 6.29 -2.83
N THR A 220 -13.44 7.45 -2.52
CA THR A 220 -13.90 8.77 -2.96
C THR A 220 -13.21 9.25 -4.24
N GLU A 221 -12.01 8.75 -4.54
CA GLU A 221 -11.20 9.20 -5.68
C GLU A 221 -11.36 8.31 -6.92
N ARG A 222 -11.96 7.13 -6.79
CA ARG A 222 -12.15 6.22 -7.92
C ARG A 222 -13.08 6.82 -8.96
N LEU A 223 -12.63 6.75 -10.21
CA LEU A 223 -13.44 7.08 -11.37
C LEU A 223 -14.11 5.81 -11.91
N GLU A 224 -15.26 5.94 -12.54
CA GLU A 224 -15.89 4.84 -13.25
C GLU A 224 -14.96 4.35 -14.38
N LEU A 225 -14.48 3.10 -14.30
CA LEU A 225 -13.47 2.55 -15.22
C LEU A 225 -13.95 2.53 -16.66
N LEU A 226 -15.24 2.27 -16.86
CA LEU A 226 -15.85 2.22 -18.19
C LEU A 226 -15.94 3.60 -18.85
N SER A 227 -15.90 4.67 -18.06
CA SER A 227 -15.84 6.04 -18.58
C SER A 227 -14.44 6.46 -19.05
N ILE A 228 -13.40 5.70 -18.66
CA ILE A 228 -12.00 6.02 -18.99
C ILE A 228 -11.68 5.46 -20.38
N PRO A 229 -11.34 6.29 -21.35
CA PRO A 229 -10.99 5.79 -22.68
C PRO A 229 -9.65 5.05 -22.64
N VAL A 230 -9.59 3.94 -23.38
CA VAL A 230 -8.35 3.24 -23.64
C VAL A 230 -7.50 4.08 -24.58
N ASP A 231 -6.22 4.29 -24.26
CA ASP A 231 -5.31 5.07 -25.08
C ASP A 231 -4.91 4.29 -26.35
N ASP A 232 -5.28 4.82 -27.51
CA ASP A 232 -4.99 4.24 -28.82
C ASP A 232 -3.48 4.20 -29.14
N LYS A 233 -2.68 5.04 -28.50
CA LYS A 233 -1.22 5.01 -28.64
C LYS A 233 -0.62 3.76 -27.97
N ILE A 234 -1.26 3.28 -26.88
CA ILE A 234 -0.85 2.04 -26.23
C ILE A 234 -1.44 0.85 -26.96
N THR A 235 -2.74 0.85 -27.24
CA THR A 235 -3.39 -0.24 -27.99
C THR A 235 -4.55 0.26 -28.86
N ASP A 236 -4.50 -0.07 -30.12
CA ASP A 236 -5.49 0.27 -31.15
C ASP A 236 -6.38 -0.93 -31.56
N ARG A 237 -5.99 -2.15 -31.21
CA ARG A 237 -6.67 -3.37 -31.63
C ARG A 237 -7.96 -3.58 -30.85
N TYR A 238 -9.05 -3.80 -31.57
CA TYR A 238 -10.38 -3.88 -30.97
C TYR A 238 -10.49 -4.98 -29.91
N TYR A 239 -9.95 -6.17 -30.16
CA TYR A 239 -10.02 -7.31 -29.22
C TYR A 239 -9.23 -7.04 -27.91
N GLN A 240 -8.17 -6.24 -27.96
CA GLN A 240 -7.45 -5.84 -26.76
C GLN A 240 -8.29 -4.84 -25.95
N LYS A 241 -8.96 -3.89 -26.60
CA LYS A 241 -9.87 -2.94 -25.95
C LYS A 241 -11.05 -3.66 -25.31
N GLU A 242 -11.65 -4.64 -26.01
CA GLU A 242 -12.72 -5.47 -25.45
C GLU A 242 -12.26 -6.29 -24.23
N ALA A 243 -11.05 -6.86 -24.27
CA ALA A 243 -10.49 -7.57 -23.13
C ALA A 243 -10.27 -6.66 -21.92
N ILE A 244 -9.77 -5.42 -22.13
CA ILE A 244 -9.58 -4.42 -21.09
C ILE A 244 -10.94 -4.02 -20.50
N ARG A 245 -11.95 -3.75 -21.36
CA ARG A 245 -13.30 -3.39 -20.94
C ARG A 245 -13.94 -4.48 -20.10
N ALA A 246 -13.86 -5.73 -20.53
CA ALA A 246 -14.38 -6.86 -19.77
C ALA A 246 -13.72 -7.01 -18.39
N VAL A 247 -12.41 -6.76 -18.27
CA VAL A 247 -11.73 -6.74 -16.97
C VAL A 247 -12.22 -5.58 -16.12
N CYS A 248 -12.36 -4.37 -16.68
CA CYS A 248 -12.85 -3.20 -15.97
C CYS A 248 -14.28 -3.42 -15.43
N GLU A 249 -15.20 -3.95 -16.25
CA GLU A 249 -16.56 -4.32 -15.82
C GLU A 249 -16.55 -5.29 -14.63
N ARG A 250 -15.70 -6.31 -14.68
CA ARG A 250 -15.58 -7.27 -13.59
C ARG A 250 -14.99 -6.66 -12.33
N ILE A 251 -14.03 -5.74 -12.45
CA ILE A 251 -13.47 -5.00 -11.31
C ILE A 251 -14.55 -4.15 -10.64
N GLU A 252 -15.38 -3.43 -11.40
CA GLU A 252 -16.49 -2.63 -10.87
C GLU A 252 -17.56 -3.49 -10.18
N GLN A 253 -17.76 -4.71 -10.65
CA GLN A 253 -18.62 -5.72 -9.99
C GLN A 253 -17.98 -6.32 -8.72
N GLY A 254 -16.76 -5.90 -8.34
CA GLY A 254 -16.05 -6.36 -7.14
C GLY A 254 -15.20 -7.62 -7.32
N PHE A 255 -15.10 -8.17 -8.53
CA PHE A 255 -14.21 -9.31 -8.77
C PHE A 255 -12.74 -8.89 -8.74
N ARG A 256 -11.89 -9.71 -8.13
CA ARG A 256 -10.47 -9.41 -7.91
C ARG A 256 -9.52 -10.31 -8.70
N LYS A 257 -10.02 -11.38 -9.28
CA LYS A 257 -9.23 -12.33 -10.07
C LYS A 257 -9.78 -12.39 -11.48
N HIS A 258 -8.90 -12.21 -12.45
CA HIS A 258 -9.25 -12.17 -13.88
C HIS A 258 -8.29 -13.06 -14.64
N LEU A 259 -8.81 -13.79 -15.63
CA LEU A 259 -8.03 -14.62 -16.54
C LEU A 259 -8.22 -14.11 -17.97
N LEU A 260 -7.13 -13.69 -18.60
CA LEU A 260 -7.09 -13.36 -20.03
C LEU A 260 -6.30 -14.43 -20.75
N VAL A 261 -6.95 -15.14 -21.67
CA VAL A 261 -6.31 -16.14 -22.52
C VAL A 261 -6.02 -15.51 -23.88
N MET A 262 -4.74 -15.34 -24.18
CA MET A 262 -4.28 -14.67 -25.40
C MET A 262 -3.18 -15.50 -26.08
N ALA A 263 -3.28 -15.68 -27.39
CA ALA A 263 -2.28 -16.39 -28.18
C ALA A 263 -0.93 -15.66 -28.20
N THR A 264 0.13 -16.35 -28.59
CA THR A 264 1.45 -15.76 -28.79
C THR A 264 1.39 -14.72 -29.91
N GLY A 265 2.06 -13.57 -29.74
CA GLY A 265 2.07 -12.50 -30.74
C GLY A 265 0.85 -11.58 -30.75
N THR A 266 -0.19 -11.84 -29.96
CA THR A 266 -1.40 -11.00 -29.89
C THR A 266 -1.25 -9.75 -29.02
N GLY A 267 -0.06 -9.51 -28.43
CA GLY A 267 0.24 -8.30 -27.67
C GLY A 267 -0.17 -8.37 -26.19
N LYS A 268 0.04 -9.50 -25.52
CA LYS A 268 -0.23 -9.66 -24.08
C LYS A 268 0.35 -8.53 -23.21
N THR A 269 1.62 -8.21 -23.42
CA THR A 269 2.31 -7.13 -22.67
C THR A 269 1.67 -5.77 -22.95
N ARG A 270 1.31 -5.50 -24.23
CA ARG A 270 0.63 -4.27 -24.61
C ARG A 270 -0.75 -4.14 -23.95
N THR A 271 -1.53 -5.23 -23.92
CA THR A 271 -2.81 -5.27 -23.22
C THR A 271 -2.63 -5.03 -21.71
N ALA A 272 -1.61 -5.66 -21.10
CA ALA A 272 -1.31 -5.44 -19.68
C ALA A 272 -0.89 -3.99 -19.39
N SER A 273 -0.06 -3.38 -20.26
CA SER A 273 0.33 -1.95 -20.12
C SER A 273 -0.89 -1.04 -20.23
N SER A 274 -1.77 -1.29 -21.19
CA SER A 274 -2.97 -0.47 -21.39
C SER A 274 -3.98 -0.64 -20.26
N LEU A 275 -4.16 -1.85 -19.73
CA LEU A 275 -4.98 -2.09 -18.54
C LEU A 275 -4.38 -1.37 -17.31
N THR A 276 -3.05 -1.41 -17.15
CA THR A 276 -2.32 -0.67 -16.11
C THR A 276 -2.60 0.82 -16.19
N ASP A 277 -2.59 1.41 -17.38
CA ASP A 277 -2.90 2.81 -17.63
C ASP A 277 -4.33 3.16 -17.18
N VAL A 278 -5.33 2.41 -17.66
CA VAL A 278 -6.75 2.62 -17.31
C VAL A 278 -6.96 2.52 -15.79
N LEU A 279 -6.45 1.48 -15.15
CA LEU A 279 -6.59 1.28 -13.70
C LEU A 279 -5.88 2.36 -12.88
N SER A 280 -4.75 2.85 -13.35
CA SER A 280 -3.99 3.92 -12.69
C SER A 280 -4.69 5.27 -12.82
N ARG A 281 -5.20 5.63 -13.99
CA ARG A 281 -5.99 6.84 -14.21
C ARG A 281 -7.30 6.80 -13.43
N GLY A 282 -7.92 5.62 -13.34
CA GLY A 282 -9.12 5.39 -12.54
C GLY A 282 -8.90 5.37 -11.03
N LYS A 283 -7.66 5.52 -10.55
CA LYS A 283 -7.31 5.47 -9.12
C LYS A 283 -7.57 4.11 -8.44
N TYR A 284 -7.66 3.03 -9.22
CA TYR A 284 -7.83 1.67 -8.68
C TYR A 284 -6.51 1.08 -8.21
N VAL A 285 -5.40 1.45 -8.82
CA VAL A 285 -4.06 0.95 -8.48
C VAL A 285 -3.06 2.09 -8.33
N THR A 286 -2.16 1.95 -7.36
CA THR A 286 -1.01 2.85 -7.15
C THR A 286 0.30 2.13 -7.42
N ASN A 287 0.39 0.86 -7.01
CA ASN A 287 1.56 0.02 -7.18
C ASN A 287 1.17 -1.26 -7.91
N ILE A 288 2.04 -1.71 -8.79
CA ILE A 288 1.81 -2.85 -9.67
C ILE A 288 2.99 -3.80 -9.57
N LEU A 289 2.71 -5.07 -9.41
CA LEU A 289 3.70 -6.14 -9.50
C LEU A 289 3.45 -6.94 -10.78
N PHE A 290 4.44 -6.93 -11.67
CA PHE A 290 4.43 -7.75 -12.88
C PHE A 290 5.33 -8.97 -12.68
N LEU A 291 4.78 -10.15 -12.88
CA LEU A 291 5.50 -11.41 -12.73
C LEU A 291 5.54 -12.18 -14.07
N ALA A 292 6.71 -12.74 -14.37
CA ALA A 292 6.89 -13.69 -15.47
C ALA A 292 7.77 -14.87 -15.04
N ASP A 293 7.77 -15.95 -15.82
CA ASP A 293 8.51 -17.17 -15.53
C ASP A 293 10.02 -17.05 -15.81
N ARG A 294 10.44 -16.10 -16.66
CA ARG A 294 11.84 -15.95 -17.12
C ARG A 294 12.30 -14.50 -17.02
N THR A 295 13.56 -14.33 -16.59
CA THR A 295 14.21 -13.01 -16.48
C THR A 295 14.26 -12.24 -17.82
N ALA A 296 14.40 -12.97 -18.95
CA ALA A 296 14.36 -12.34 -20.27
C ALA A 296 13.00 -11.70 -20.59
N LEU A 297 11.89 -12.38 -20.22
CA LEU A 297 10.53 -11.86 -20.38
C LEU A 297 10.26 -10.68 -19.45
N VAL A 298 10.77 -10.73 -18.22
CA VAL A 298 10.71 -9.62 -17.26
C VAL A 298 11.41 -8.38 -17.83
N LYS A 299 12.61 -8.54 -18.38
CA LYS A 299 13.36 -7.44 -19.02
C LYS A 299 12.61 -6.86 -20.21
N GLN A 300 12.14 -7.72 -21.10
CA GLN A 300 11.37 -7.30 -22.28
C GLN A 300 10.09 -6.56 -21.87
N ALA A 301 9.32 -7.11 -20.92
CA ALA A 301 8.10 -6.48 -20.44
C ALA A 301 8.38 -5.11 -19.82
N ARG A 302 9.44 -4.96 -19.01
CA ARG A 302 9.84 -3.66 -18.45
C ARG A 302 10.15 -2.65 -19.54
N ASP A 303 10.89 -3.05 -20.57
CA ASP A 303 11.27 -2.16 -21.67
C ASP A 303 10.04 -1.77 -22.51
N ASP A 304 9.09 -2.68 -22.72
CA ASP A 304 7.81 -2.40 -23.36
C ASP A 304 6.97 -1.40 -22.53
N PHE A 305 6.86 -1.64 -21.21
CA PHE A 305 6.14 -0.73 -20.32
C PHE A 305 6.77 0.66 -20.27
N LYS A 306 8.11 0.76 -20.31
CA LYS A 306 8.80 2.05 -20.39
C LYS A 306 8.42 2.85 -21.62
N ASN A 307 8.21 2.17 -22.74
CA ASN A 307 7.80 2.82 -23.99
C ASN A 307 6.31 3.24 -23.96
N TYR A 308 5.44 2.43 -23.34
CA TYR A 308 4.01 2.70 -23.29
C TYR A 308 3.59 3.63 -22.16
N LEU A 309 4.32 3.60 -21.03
CA LEU A 309 4.01 4.35 -19.81
C LEU A 309 5.28 5.10 -19.32
N PRO A 310 5.79 6.08 -20.09
CA PRO A 310 7.05 6.75 -19.79
C PRO A 310 7.04 7.51 -18.46
N ASP A 311 5.89 7.96 -18.01
CA ASP A 311 5.72 8.75 -16.78
C ASP A 311 5.65 7.89 -15.50
N MET A 312 5.65 6.56 -15.62
CA MET A 312 5.64 5.66 -14.48
C MET A 312 7.05 5.20 -14.12
N SER A 313 7.38 5.25 -12.82
CA SER A 313 8.64 4.69 -12.32
C SER A 313 8.61 3.16 -12.37
N LEU A 314 9.68 2.56 -12.93
CA LEU A 314 9.80 1.13 -13.19
C LEU A 314 11.05 0.58 -12.50
N CYS A 315 10.92 -0.58 -11.86
CA CYS A 315 12.03 -1.31 -11.26
C CYS A 315 12.02 -2.78 -11.70
N ASN A 316 13.20 -3.37 -11.91
CA ASN A 316 13.37 -4.79 -12.19
C ASN A 316 14.16 -5.44 -11.05
N LEU A 317 13.48 -6.17 -10.19
CA LEU A 317 14.09 -6.87 -9.04
C LEU A 317 15.03 -8.02 -9.45
N CYS A 318 14.96 -8.51 -10.68
CA CYS A 318 15.93 -9.49 -11.16
C CYS A 318 17.33 -8.90 -11.34
N THR A 319 17.43 -7.57 -11.53
CA THR A 319 18.70 -6.85 -11.71
C THR A 319 19.06 -5.94 -10.56
N ASN A 320 18.09 -5.34 -9.90
CA ASN A 320 18.26 -4.48 -8.74
C ASN A 320 17.30 -4.94 -7.62
N LYS A 321 17.83 -5.75 -6.69
CA LYS A 321 17.03 -6.41 -5.65
C LYS A 321 16.53 -5.46 -4.55
N ASP A 322 17.15 -4.30 -4.41
CA ASP A 322 16.92 -3.37 -3.30
C ASP A 322 15.96 -2.24 -3.64
N ASP A 323 15.75 -1.98 -4.93
CA ASP A 323 14.84 -0.91 -5.37
C ASP A 323 13.39 -1.42 -5.41
N ARG A 324 12.62 -1.06 -4.37
CA ARG A 324 11.18 -1.37 -4.26
C ARG A 324 10.30 -0.13 -4.29
N SER A 325 10.87 1.05 -4.55
CA SER A 325 10.17 2.33 -4.49
C SER A 325 9.37 2.65 -5.75
N ALA A 326 9.61 1.93 -6.86
CA ALA A 326 8.93 2.15 -8.12
C ALA A 326 7.44 1.81 -8.08
N ARG A 327 6.66 2.51 -8.90
CA ARG A 327 5.21 2.25 -9.05
C ARG A 327 4.92 0.89 -9.71
N ILE A 328 5.78 0.48 -10.64
CA ILE A 328 5.68 -0.83 -11.29
C ILE A 328 6.96 -1.61 -11.03
N VAL A 329 6.81 -2.71 -10.36
CA VAL A 329 7.90 -3.63 -10.00
C VAL A 329 7.79 -4.88 -10.86
N PHE A 330 8.88 -5.26 -11.49
CA PHE A 330 8.99 -6.45 -12.35
C PHE A 330 9.84 -7.50 -11.66
N SER A 331 9.37 -8.76 -11.62
CA SER A 331 10.12 -9.88 -11.03
C SER A 331 9.75 -11.20 -11.70
N THR A 332 10.53 -12.23 -11.39
CA THR A 332 10.15 -13.63 -11.66
C THR A 332 9.43 -14.20 -10.43
N TYR A 333 8.56 -15.18 -10.65
CA TYR A 333 8.10 -16.08 -9.59
C TYR A 333 9.01 -17.31 -9.54
N PRO A 334 9.20 -17.93 -8.35
CA PRO A 334 10.02 -19.12 -8.18
C PRO A 334 9.46 -20.31 -8.98
#